data_65e90cb851545ef990ac3c57bd738ddd
#
_entry.id   65e90cb851545ef990ac3c57bd738ddd
#
_cell.length_a   1.000
_cell.length_b   1.000
_cell.length_c   1.000
_cell.angle_alpha   90.00
_cell.angle_beta   90.00
_cell.angle_gamma   90.00
#
_symmetry.space_group_name_H-M   'P 1'
#
loop_
_entity.id
_entity.type
_entity.pdbx_description
1 polymer ?
#
loop_
_entity_poly.entity_id
_entity_poly.type
_entity_poly.pdbx_seq_one_letter_code
_entity_poly.pdbx_strand_id
1 'polypeptide(L)'
;CLLSRGLGDVYKRQIVECLTDNRNRTAGEVRHYFDKFGGNLGTIGCVSFMFSRKGIVVLENTGLDEDTVMDDVFECGGDDFDINEETVEIECAPENLHAVREGLTAKGYNVLSAESEMIPANYTTLTDEDQIKKMNLLLEHLEDNDDVQNVYHNWEMPEEE
;
A
#
# COMPACT_ATOMS: atom_id res chain seq x y z
N CYS A 1 7.68 9.99 7.70
CA CYS A 1 7.87 8.70 7.01
C CYS A 1 9.01 7.93 7.63
N LEU A 2 8.75 6.80 8.23
CA LEU A 2 9.74 5.92 8.85
C LEU A 2 9.89 4.65 8.02
N LEU A 3 11.14 4.21 7.80
CA LEU A 3 11.47 3.14 6.88
C LEU A 3 12.18 1.99 7.60
N SER A 4 11.79 0.78 7.30
CA SER A 4 12.32 -0.42 7.91
C SER A 4 13.04 -1.31 6.89
N ARG A 5 14.03 -2.02 7.36
CA ARG A 5 14.76 -3.06 6.64
C ARG A 5 14.44 -4.43 7.23
N GLY A 6 14.06 -5.36 6.37
CA GLY A 6 13.43 -6.62 6.65
C GLY A 6 13.99 -7.60 7.66
N LEU A 7 13.19 -8.62 7.86
CA LEU A 7 13.41 -9.80 8.69
C LEU A 7 14.24 -10.85 7.92
N GLY A 8 15.43 -11.20 8.43
CA GLY A 8 16.26 -12.28 7.89
C GLY A 8 16.92 -11.98 6.54
N ASP A 9 17.38 -13.04 5.85
CA ASP A 9 18.11 -12.97 4.59
C ASP A 9 17.25 -12.53 3.38
N VAL A 10 15.94 -12.46 3.56
CA VAL A 10 15.00 -12.02 2.52
C VAL A 10 14.72 -10.54 2.70
N TYR A 11 15.01 -9.73 1.70
CA TYR A 11 14.85 -8.27 1.72
C TYR A 11 13.39 -7.87 1.70
N LYS A 12 12.80 -7.77 2.90
CA LYS A 12 11.48 -7.17 3.09
C LYS A 12 11.65 -5.74 3.51
N ARG A 13 10.94 -4.87 2.84
CA ARG A 13 11.03 -3.45 3.07
C ARG A 13 9.64 -2.88 3.31
N GLN A 14 9.57 -1.98 4.28
CA GLN A 14 8.34 -1.35 4.69
C GLN A 14 8.51 0.15 4.79
N ILE A 15 7.44 0.87 4.48
CA ILE A 15 7.31 2.29 4.75
C ILE A 15 6.17 2.46 5.74
N VAL A 16 6.45 3.11 6.85
CA VAL A 16 5.45 3.44 7.87
C VAL A 16 5.24 4.95 7.86
N GLU A 17 4.05 5.39 7.51
CA GLU A 17 3.65 6.80 7.56
C GLU A 17 3.01 7.09 8.91
N CYS A 18 3.56 8.07 9.61
CA CYS A 18 3.08 8.50 10.91
C CYS A 18 2.68 9.97 10.89
N LEU A 19 1.62 10.28 11.61
CA LEU A 19 1.25 11.65 11.98
C LEU A 19 1.31 11.78 13.49
N THR A 20 2.25 12.56 14.00
CA THR A 20 2.52 12.64 15.43
C THR A 20 2.93 14.06 15.85
N ASP A 21 2.58 14.42 17.08
CA ASP A 21 3.05 15.62 17.76
C ASP A 21 4.42 15.44 18.43
N ASN A 22 4.90 14.17 18.56
CA ASN A 22 6.17 13.82 19.16
C ASN A 22 6.91 12.74 18.35
N ARG A 23 7.75 13.19 17.43
CA ARG A 23 8.53 12.32 16.53
C ARG A 23 9.45 11.34 17.27
N ASN A 24 10.06 11.79 18.37
CA ASN A 24 10.96 10.94 19.15
C ASN A 24 10.25 9.79 19.83
N ARG A 25 9.05 10.03 20.37
CA ARG A 25 8.20 9.01 20.97
C ARG A 25 7.79 7.97 19.92
N THR A 26 7.21 8.43 18.83
CA THR A 26 6.73 7.55 17.75
C THR A 26 7.87 6.75 17.13
N ALA A 27 9.01 7.36 16.85
CA ALA A 27 10.20 6.68 16.35
C ALA A 27 10.68 5.59 17.31
N GLY A 28 10.67 5.86 18.61
CA GLY A 28 11.03 4.89 19.66
C GLY A 28 10.06 3.70 19.72
N GLU A 29 8.76 3.96 19.63
CA GLU A 29 7.72 2.93 19.64
C GLU A 29 7.82 2.04 18.39
N VAL A 30 7.92 2.64 17.20
CA VAL A 30 8.06 1.90 15.94
C VAL A 30 9.36 1.09 15.93
N ARG A 31 10.48 1.67 16.36
CA ARG A 31 11.75 0.94 16.49
C ARG A 31 11.62 -0.26 17.41
N HIS A 32 10.92 -0.11 18.53
CA HIS A 32 10.68 -1.19 19.48
C HIS A 32 9.91 -2.34 18.82
N TYR A 33 8.89 -2.05 18.04
CA TYR A 33 8.13 -3.08 17.32
C TYR A 33 9.01 -3.84 16.31
N PHE A 34 9.83 -3.12 15.53
CA PHE A 34 10.75 -3.76 14.59
C PHE A 34 11.80 -4.63 15.30
N ASP A 35 12.41 -4.13 16.36
CA ASP A 35 13.41 -4.88 17.14
C ASP A 35 12.80 -6.13 17.79
N LYS A 36 11.59 -6.04 18.31
CA LYS A 36 10.86 -7.15 18.92
C LYS A 36 10.61 -8.30 17.95
N PHE A 37 10.37 -8.00 16.68
CA PHE A 37 10.06 -8.98 15.64
C PHE A 37 11.24 -9.26 14.70
N GLY A 38 12.44 -8.88 15.08
CA GLY A 38 13.68 -9.20 14.36
C GLY A 38 14.00 -8.31 13.16
N GLY A 39 13.33 -7.17 13.03
CA GLY A 39 13.61 -6.16 12.01
C GLY A 39 14.50 -5.03 12.51
N ASN A 40 14.84 -4.12 11.63
CA ASN A 40 15.58 -2.90 11.95
C ASN A 40 14.90 -1.68 11.34
N LEU A 41 14.83 -0.60 12.11
CA LEU A 41 14.40 0.69 11.62
C LEU A 41 15.57 1.42 10.96
N GLY A 42 15.43 1.73 9.69
CA GLY A 42 16.41 2.52 8.94
C GLY A 42 16.17 4.02 9.05
N THR A 43 17.02 4.80 8.38
CA THR A 43 16.83 6.24 8.24
C THR A 43 15.71 6.58 7.27
N ILE A 44 15.12 7.77 7.42
CA ILE A 44 14.10 8.27 6.49
C ILE A 44 14.65 8.25 5.06
N GLY A 45 13.93 7.64 4.15
CA GLY A 45 14.30 7.56 2.74
C GLY A 45 15.17 6.37 2.35
N CYS A 46 15.62 5.52 3.29
CA CYS A 46 16.56 4.42 2.99
C CYS A 46 16.00 3.35 2.03
N VAL A 47 14.70 3.17 1.92
CA VAL A 47 14.04 2.24 0.99
C VAL A 47 13.04 2.92 0.06
N SER A 48 12.93 4.24 0.09
CA SER A 48 11.94 4.97 -0.71
C SER A 48 12.12 4.79 -2.22
N PHE A 49 13.33 4.52 -2.69
CA PHE A 49 13.61 4.24 -4.10
C PHE A 49 12.97 2.94 -4.62
N MET A 50 12.55 2.04 -3.74
CA MET A 50 11.87 0.79 -4.10
C MET A 50 10.36 0.93 -4.20
N PHE A 51 9.82 2.06 -3.77
CA PHE A 51 8.40 2.35 -3.81
C PHE A 51 8.14 3.57 -4.69
N SER A 52 7.07 3.51 -5.45
CA SER A 52 6.60 4.65 -6.24
C SER A 52 5.24 5.07 -5.71
N ARG A 53 5.03 6.37 -5.54
CA ARG A 53 3.72 6.89 -5.16
C ARG A 53 2.81 6.88 -6.39
N LYS A 54 1.65 6.25 -6.25
CA LYS A 54 0.63 6.18 -7.29
C LYS A 54 -0.76 6.45 -6.73
N GLY A 55 -1.64 6.96 -7.58
CA GLY A 55 -3.05 7.08 -7.25
C GLY A 55 -3.77 5.77 -7.56
N ILE A 56 -4.53 5.27 -6.60
CA ILE A 56 -5.34 4.06 -6.74
C ILE A 56 -6.81 4.42 -6.55
N VAL A 57 -7.62 4.15 -7.56
CA VAL A 57 -9.07 4.30 -7.52
C VAL A 57 -9.71 2.93 -7.56
N VAL A 58 -10.53 2.62 -6.57
CA VAL A 58 -11.26 1.36 -6.47
C VAL A 58 -12.73 1.62 -6.80
N LEU A 59 -13.24 0.90 -7.80
CA LEU A 59 -14.63 0.94 -8.24
C LEU A 59 -15.34 -0.36 -7.85
N GLU A 60 -16.64 -0.27 -7.62
CA GLU A 60 -17.49 -1.46 -7.51
C GLU A 60 -17.69 -2.09 -8.89
N ASN A 61 -17.42 -3.40 -9.00
CA ASN A 61 -17.70 -4.14 -10.21
C ASN A 61 -19.14 -4.66 -10.20
N THR A 62 -20.00 -4.01 -10.95
CA THR A 62 -21.43 -4.36 -11.08
C THR A 62 -21.74 -5.14 -12.37
N GLY A 63 -20.77 -5.89 -12.87
CA GLY A 63 -20.86 -6.57 -14.17
C GLY A 63 -20.40 -5.70 -15.32
N LEU A 64 -19.37 -4.91 -15.08
CA LEU A 64 -18.79 -3.99 -16.06
C LEU A 64 -18.10 -4.72 -17.20
N ASP A 65 -18.23 -4.20 -18.41
CA ASP A 65 -17.55 -4.68 -19.59
C ASP A 65 -16.08 -4.19 -19.59
N GLU A 66 -15.14 -5.13 -19.74
CA GLU A 66 -13.70 -4.84 -19.68
C GLU A 66 -13.27 -3.80 -20.73
N ASP A 67 -13.73 -3.94 -21.97
CA ASP A 67 -13.38 -3.01 -23.06
C ASP A 67 -13.88 -1.60 -22.77
N THR A 68 -15.10 -1.47 -22.25
CA THR A 68 -15.69 -0.19 -21.87
C THR A 68 -14.94 0.45 -20.70
N VAL A 69 -14.58 -0.34 -19.71
CA VAL A 69 -13.79 0.13 -18.55
C VAL A 69 -12.41 0.59 -19.01
N MET A 70 -11.76 -0.16 -19.88
CA MET A 70 -10.47 0.20 -20.44
C MET A 70 -10.50 1.56 -21.13
N ASP A 71 -11.45 1.78 -22.03
CA ASP A 71 -11.61 3.04 -22.76
C ASP A 71 -11.87 4.20 -21.79
N ASP A 72 -12.76 4.01 -20.83
CA ASP A 72 -13.13 5.03 -19.85
C ASP A 72 -11.96 5.38 -18.90
N VAL A 73 -11.18 4.40 -18.48
CA VAL A 73 -10.00 4.59 -17.63
C VAL A 73 -8.94 5.42 -18.36
N PHE A 74 -8.62 5.08 -19.59
CA PHE A 74 -7.62 5.82 -20.37
C PHE A 74 -8.10 7.23 -20.75
N GLU A 75 -9.39 7.40 -21.04
CA GLU A 75 -9.97 8.71 -21.30
C GLU A 75 -9.90 9.64 -20.07
N CYS A 76 -10.08 9.08 -18.87
CA CYS A 76 -9.99 9.84 -17.61
C CYS A 76 -8.55 10.12 -17.15
N GLY A 77 -7.55 9.49 -17.75
CA GLY A 77 -6.14 9.68 -17.42
C GLY A 77 -5.53 8.58 -16.54
N GLY A 78 -6.18 7.41 -16.44
CA GLY A 78 -5.62 6.22 -15.80
C GLY A 78 -4.48 5.62 -16.64
N ASP A 79 -3.49 5.03 -15.97
CA ASP A 79 -2.34 4.39 -16.62
C ASP A 79 -2.55 2.89 -16.81
N ASP A 80 -3.19 2.24 -15.84
CA ASP A 80 -3.46 0.80 -15.85
C ASP A 80 -4.70 0.49 -15.01
N PHE A 81 -5.24 -0.71 -15.18
CA PHE A 81 -6.37 -1.17 -14.38
C PHE A 81 -6.34 -2.70 -14.21
N ASP A 82 -6.98 -3.18 -13.15
CA ASP A 82 -7.17 -4.59 -12.85
C ASP A 82 -8.63 -4.85 -12.48
N ILE A 83 -9.26 -5.83 -13.12
CA ILE A 83 -10.66 -6.18 -12.89
C ILE A 83 -10.74 -7.46 -12.07
N ASN A 84 -11.31 -7.35 -10.89
CA ASN A 84 -11.64 -8.47 -10.01
C ASN A 84 -13.15 -8.74 -10.04
N GLU A 85 -13.57 -9.81 -9.40
CA GLU A 85 -14.98 -10.22 -9.36
C GLU A 85 -15.90 -9.16 -8.72
N GLU A 86 -15.41 -8.49 -7.69
CA GLU A 86 -16.18 -7.50 -6.91
C GLU A 86 -15.74 -6.06 -7.13
N THR A 87 -14.51 -5.84 -7.58
CA THR A 87 -13.90 -4.52 -7.69
C THR A 87 -13.08 -4.34 -8.95
N VAL A 88 -12.90 -3.08 -9.35
CA VAL A 88 -11.95 -2.67 -10.38
C VAL A 88 -10.97 -1.69 -9.74
N GLU A 89 -9.68 -2.02 -9.78
CA GLU A 89 -8.61 -1.15 -9.31
C GLU A 89 -7.96 -0.42 -10.48
N ILE A 90 -7.85 0.90 -10.37
CA ILE A 90 -7.29 1.76 -11.41
C ILE A 90 -6.06 2.44 -10.85
N GLU A 91 -4.95 2.30 -11.57
CA GLU A 91 -3.68 2.92 -11.25
C GLU A 91 -3.46 4.17 -12.11
N CYS A 92 -3.07 5.26 -11.49
CA CYS A 92 -2.77 6.53 -12.17
C CYS A 92 -1.65 7.30 -11.47
N ALA A 93 -1.16 8.36 -12.12
CA ALA A 93 -0.25 9.28 -11.45
C ALA A 93 -0.94 9.96 -10.25
N PRO A 94 -0.25 10.21 -9.13
CA PRO A 94 -0.85 10.83 -7.94
C PRO A 94 -1.52 12.18 -8.24
N GLU A 95 -0.94 12.95 -9.12
CA GLU A 95 -1.44 14.25 -9.59
C GLU A 95 -2.75 14.14 -10.39
N ASN A 96 -2.99 12.98 -11.03
CA ASN A 96 -4.20 12.71 -11.82
C ASN A 96 -5.30 12.02 -11.00
N LEU A 97 -5.04 11.62 -9.78
CA LEU A 97 -5.97 10.87 -8.93
C LEU A 97 -7.35 11.55 -8.84
N HIS A 98 -7.38 12.84 -8.58
CA HIS A 98 -8.62 13.61 -8.46
C HIS A 98 -9.38 13.67 -9.81
N ALA A 99 -8.67 13.91 -10.90
CA ALA A 99 -9.26 13.95 -12.24
C ALA A 99 -9.84 12.60 -12.67
N VAL A 100 -9.14 11.51 -12.40
CA VAL A 100 -9.61 10.14 -12.67
C VAL A 100 -10.85 9.81 -11.85
N ARG A 101 -10.84 10.11 -10.55
CA ARG A 101 -11.99 9.92 -9.66
C ARG A 101 -13.22 10.69 -10.16
N GLU A 102 -13.08 11.97 -10.44
CA GLU A 102 -14.19 12.79 -10.91
C GLU A 102 -14.70 12.34 -12.27
N GLY A 103 -13.81 12.02 -13.20
CA GLY A 103 -14.18 11.55 -14.54
C GLY A 103 -14.97 10.24 -14.49
N LEU A 104 -14.53 9.29 -13.68
CA LEU A 104 -15.24 8.01 -13.50
C LEU A 104 -16.58 8.19 -12.79
N THR A 105 -16.65 9.04 -11.78
CA THR A 105 -17.91 9.38 -11.11
C THR A 105 -18.91 10.00 -12.07
N ALA A 106 -18.47 10.89 -12.95
CA ALA A 106 -19.29 11.51 -13.98
C ALA A 106 -19.81 10.51 -15.03
N LYS A 107 -19.08 9.43 -15.28
CA LYS A 107 -19.50 8.35 -16.18
C LYS A 107 -20.48 7.35 -15.51
N GLY A 108 -20.76 7.50 -14.23
CA GLY A 108 -21.72 6.69 -13.47
C GLY A 108 -21.13 5.51 -12.72
N TYR A 109 -19.82 5.42 -12.61
CA TYR A 109 -19.15 4.40 -11.80
C TYR A 109 -19.29 4.69 -10.30
N ASN A 110 -19.44 3.64 -9.50
CA ASN A 110 -19.46 3.75 -8.05
C ASN A 110 -18.02 3.65 -7.51
N VAL A 111 -17.45 4.79 -7.16
CA VAL A 111 -16.09 4.87 -6.60
C VAL A 111 -16.13 4.51 -5.12
N LEU A 112 -15.52 3.38 -4.75
CA LEU A 112 -15.43 2.92 -3.37
C LEU A 112 -14.32 3.64 -2.60
N SER A 113 -13.16 3.86 -3.25
CA SER A 113 -12.06 4.63 -2.68
C SER A 113 -11.20 5.26 -3.76
N ALA A 114 -10.49 6.32 -3.39
CA ALA A 114 -9.51 6.99 -4.25
C ALA A 114 -8.42 7.56 -3.35
N GLU A 115 -7.27 6.89 -3.31
CA GLU A 115 -6.17 7.24 -2.41
C GLU A 115 -4.82 7.15 -3.12
N SER A 116 -3.87 7.92 -2.63
CA SER A 116 -2.48 7.85 -3.05
C SER A 116 -1.76 6.82 -2.20
N GLU A 117 -1.15 5.84 -2.84
CA GLU A 117 -0.45 4.73 -2.17
C GLU A 117 1.00 4.61 -2.66
N MET A 118 1.86 4.04 -1.80
CA MET A 118 3.23 3.68 -2.15
C MET A 118 3.24 2.25 -2.68
N ILE A 119 3.57 2.08 -3.95
CA ILE A 119 3.58 0.78 -4.63
C ILE A 119 5.03 0.30 -4.77
N PRO A 120 5.38 -0.89 -4.26
CA PRO A 120 6.72 -1.43 -4.41
C PRO A 120 7.00 -1.86 -5.86
N ALA A 121 8.26 -1.70 -6.29
CA ALA A 121 8.69 -2.14 -7.61
C ALA A 121 8.69 -3.67 -7.76
N ASN A 122 8.97 -4.38 -6.67
CA ASN A 122 8.98 -5.84 -6.62
C ASN A 122 8.34 -6.32 -5.32
N TYR A 123 7.64 -7.44 -5.39
CA TYR A 123 7.08 -8.14 -4.24
C TYR A 123 7.98 -9.30 -3.81
N THR A 124 7.98 -9.59 -2.52
CA THR A 124 8.72 -10.70 -1.91
C THR A 124 7.76 -11.64 -1.21
N THR A 125 7.87 -12.94 -1.50
CA THR A 125 7.06 -13.98 -0.87
C THR A 125 7.79 -14.56 0.35
N LEU A 126 7.06 -14.80 1.44
CA LEU A 126 7.53 -15.50 2.63
C LEU A 126 7.11 -16.95 2.58
N THR A 127 8.05 -17.86 2.84
CA THR A 127 7.79 -19.29 2.91
C THR A 127 7.95 -19.88 4.33
N ASP A 128 8.59 -19.16 5.23
CA ASP A 128 8.81 -19.56 6.62
C ASP A 128 7.62 -19.13 7.49
N GLU A 129 6.94 -20.10 8.12
CA GLU A 129 5.78 -19.83 8.99
C GLU A 129 6.10 -18.91 10.17
N ASP A 130 7.30 -19.02 10.75
CA ASP A 130 7.72 -18.17 11.88
C ASP A 130 7.90 -16.72 11.40
N GLN A 131 8.43 -16.52 10.22
CA GLN A 131 8.58 -15.18 9.63
C GLN A 131 7.22 -14.57 9.27
N ILE A 132 6.29 -15.36 8.76
CA ILE A 132 4.93 -14.93 8.46
C ILE A 132 4.21 -14.48 9.74
N LYS A 133 4.31 -15.26 10.82
CA LYS A 133 3.74 -14.89 12.13
C LYS A 133 4.32 -13.60 12.68
N LYS A 134 5.64 -13.45 12.62
CA LYS A 134 6.33 -12.22 13.06
C LYS A 134 5.89 -11.01 12.23
N MET A 135 5.75 -11.16 10.92
CA MET A 135 5.30 -10.09 10.04
C MET A 135 3.86 -9.67 10.34
N ASN A 136 2.96 -10.63 10.52
CA ASN A 136 1.57 -10.36 10.90
C ASN A 136 1.46 -9.65 12.25
N LEU A 137 2.22 -10.07 13.25
CA LEU A 137 2.26 -9.43 14.56
C LEU A 137 2.83 -8.01 14.48
N LEU A 138 3.87 -7.80 13.66
CA LEU A 138 4.44 -6.48 13.43
C LEU A 138 3.41 -5.54 12.79
N LEU A 139 2.74 -5.98 11.74
CA LEU A 139 1.69 -5.20 11.07
C LEU A 139 0.55 -4.87 12.02
N GLU A 140 0.09 -5.84 12.82
CA GLU A 140 -0.96 -5.64 13.81
C GLU A 140 -0.57 -4.58 14.85
N HIS A 141 0.65 -4.63 15.39
CA HIS A 141 1.13 -3.64 16.34
C HIS A 141 1.30 -2.25 15.73
N LEU A 142 1.74 -2.18 14.47
CA LEU A 142 1.82 -0.90 13.75
C LEU A 142 0.45 -0.29 13.50
N GLU A 143 -0.52 -1.10 13.08
CA GLU A 143 -1.89 -0.64 12.84
C GLU A 143 -2.61 -0.20 14.12
N ASP A 144 -2.32 -0.82 15.26
CA ASP A 144 -2.87 -0.46 16.57
C ASP A 144 -2.28 0.83 17.15
N ASN A 145 -1.17 1.33 16.60
CA ASN A 145 -0.58 2.59 17.05
C ASN A 145 -1.33 3.80 16.45
N ASP A 146 -1.84 4.66 17.31
CA ASP A 146 -2.62 5.84 16.92
C ASP A 146 -1.86 6.83 16.04
N ASP A 147 -0.53 6.88 16.16
CA ASP A 147 0.33 7.76 15.38
C ASP A 147 0.63 7.21 13.97
N VAL A 148 0.43 5.91 13.74
CA VAL A 148 0.63 5.27 12.44
C VAL A 148 -0.62 5.43 11.58
N GLN A 149 -0.45 6.05 10.41
CA GLN A 149 -1.54 6.26 9.46
C GLN A 149 -1.61 5.19 8.39
N ASN A 150 -0.47 4.87 7.78
CA ASN A 150 -0.37 3.88 6.71
C ASN A 150 0.89 3.05 6.89
N VAL A 151 0.80 1.77 6.53
CA VAL A 151 1.93 0.85 6.42
C VAL A 151 1.94 0.28 5.02
N TYR A 152 3.02 0.51 4.28
CA TYR A 152 3.24 -0.06 2.95
C TYR A 152 4.40 -1.05 3.01
N HIS A 153 4.27 -2.18 2.35
CA HIS A 153 5.29 -3.23 2.33
C HIS A 153 5.37 -3.89 0.96
N ASN A 154 6.48 -4.57 0.71
CA ASN A 154 6.69 -5.37 -0.50
C ASN A 154 6.45 -6.87 -0.29
N TRP A 155 5.81 -7.25 0.80
CA TRP A 155 5.45 -8.62 1.09
C TRP A 155 4.14 -8.99 0.37
N GLU A 156 4.21 -10.04 -0.45
CA GLU A 156 3.02 -10.64 -1.04
C GLU A 156 2.36 -11.53 0.02
N MET A 157 1.20 -11.10 0.50
CA MET A 157 0.44 -11.87 1.48
C MET A 157 -0.10 -13.14 0.83
N PRO A 158 0.02 -14.31 1.50
CA PRO A 158 -0.65 -15.51 1.01
C PRO A 158 -2.17 -15.28 0.98
N GLU A 159 -2.82 -15.70 -0.09
CA GLU A 159 -4.28 -15.70 -0.15
C GLU A 159 -4.80 -16.63 0.97
N GLU A 160 -5.70 -16.13 1.78
CA GLU A 160 -6.40 -16.96 2.75
C GLU A 160 -7.36 -17.88 1.97
N GLU A 161 -7.10 -19.20 2.03
CA GLU A 161 -8.02 -20.22 1.52
C GLU A 161 -9.23 -20.38 2.45
#